data_4d38d45cdd796c5ca70c4560d068cfa2
#
_entry.id   4d38d45cdd796c5ca70c4560d068cfa2
#
_cell.length_a   1.000
_cell.length_b   1.000
_cell.length_c   1.000
_cell.angle_alpha   90.00
_cell.angle_beta   90.00
_cell.angle_gamma   90.00
#
_symmetry.space_group_name_H-M   'P 1'
#
loop_
_entity.id
_entity.type
_entity.pdbx_description
1 polymer ?
#
loop_
_entity_poly.entity_id
_entity_poly.type
_entity_poly.pdbx_seq_one_letter_code
_entity_poly.pdbx_strand_id
1 'polypeptide(L)'
;MRCLLLALIFISLWALFSELRAESSTACPVTTQVESTAIARAWHDDVINRRNPTKLSDIVGPEVVHHAAGGYPKIMNAEGIAAMMGDFLAAFPDLLITFDQFIAKDDFVVERYTASGTHQGPLGDLQPTNRTATWTGINIFRVACGRIVEVWSEVDAEGRRRQLILPLTTPGR
;
A
#
# COMPACT_ATOMS: atom_id res chain seq x y z
N MET A 1 14.09 67.26 1.25
CA MET A 1 13.92 66.43 2.46
C MET A 1 12.73 65.48 2.50
N ARG A 2 11.69 65.65 1.68
CA ARG A 2 10.51 64.76 1.68
C ARG A 2 10.64 63.45 0.87
N CYS A 3 11.54 63.35 -0.12
CA CYS A 3 11.74 62.16 -0.92
C CYS A 3 12.58 61.05 -0.23
N LEU A 4 13.49 61.41 0.69
CA LEU A 4 14.32 60.38 1.38
C LEU A 4 13.56 59.59 2.43
N LEU A 5 12.53 60.15 3.07
CA LEU A 5 11.74 59.48 4.08
C LEU A 5 10.82 58.37 3.49
N LEU A 6 10.30 58.57 2.28
CA LEU A 6 9.46 57.57 1.59
C LEU A 6 10.25 56.32 1.10
N ALA A 7 11.51 56.49 0.74
CA ALA A 7 12.34 55.38 0.32
C ALA A 7 12.71 54.43 1.47
N LEU A 8 12.88 54.93 2.68
CA LEU A 8 13.20 54.12 3.87
C LEU A 8 12.00 53.32 4.38
N ILE A 9 10.79 53.80 4.18
CA ILE A 9 9.56 53.10 4.59
C ILE A 9 9.31 51.89 3.63
N PHE A 10 9.60 52.01 2.34
CA PHE A 10 9.46 50.92 1.38
C PHE A 10 10.49 49.78 1.59
N ILE A 11 11.72 50.10 2.00
CA ILE A 11 12.76 49.13 2.27
C ILE A 11 12.44 48.32 3.53
N SER A 12 11.87 48.96 4.57
CA SER A 12 11.49 48.24 5.80
C SER A 12 10.26 47.35 5.62
N LEU A 13 9.32 47.72 4.74
CA LEU A 13 8.17 46.88 4.42
C LEU A 13 8.57 45.63 3.58
N TRP A 14 9.56 45.77 2.72
CA TRP A 14 10.03 44.65 1.90
C TRP A 14 10.86 43.64 2.70
N ALA A 15 11.61 44.08 3.70
CA ALA A 15 12.32 43.24 4.64
C ALA A 15 11.35 42.43 5.54
N LEU A 16 10.25 43.02 5.98
CA LEU A 16 9.20 42.33 6.74
C LEU A 16 8.42 41.32 5.90
N PHE A 17 8.28 41.53 4.59
CA PHE A 17 7.62 40.56 3.70
C PHE A 17 8.53 39.40 3.29
N SER A 18 9.86 39.54 3.38
CA SER A 18 10.79 38.46 3.10
C SER A 18 10.94 37.47 4.26
N GLU A 19 10.70 37.90 5.50
CA GLU A 19 10.72 37.01 6.70
C GLU A 19 9.45 36.18 6.86
N LEU A 20 8.32 36.60 6.27
CA LEU A 20 7.06 35.82 6.30
C LEU A 20 7.01 34.68 5.30
N ARG A 21 8.04 34.47 4.49
CA ARG A 21 8.11 33.40 3.47
C ARG A 21 8.99 32.21 3.84
N ALA A 22 9.49 32.17 5.06
CA ALA A 22 10.04 30.96 5.64
C ALA A 22 8.90 30.16 6.33
N GLU A 23 7.84 29.85 5.58
CA GLU A 23 7.04 28.66 5.91
C GLU A 23 8.02 27.50 5.81
N SER A 24 8.38 26.97 6.97
CA SER A 24 9.12 25.74 7.08
C SER A 24 8.31 24.67 6.34
N SER A 25 8.67 24.42 5.09
CA SER A 25 8.40 23.14 4.49
C SER A 25 9.03 22.14 5.45
N THR A 26 8.25 21.57 6.35
CA THR A 26 8.60 20.41 7.13
C THR A 26 8.70 19.25 6.13
N ALA A 27 9.79 19.28 5.34
CA ALA A 27 10.15 18.17 4.52
C ALA A 27 10.32 16.99 5.47
N CYS A 28 9.48 16.00 5.31
CA CYS A 28 9.58 14.80 6.13
C CYS A 28 10.95 14.13 5.87
N PRO A 29 11.51 13.46 6.86
CA PRO A 29 12.79 12.77 6.72
C PRO A 29 12.73 11.77 5.56
N VAL A 30 13.80 11.70 4.79
CA VAL A 30 13.96 10.71 3.72
C VAL A 30 13.95 9.32 4.35
N THR A 31 13.04 8.46 3.89
CA THR A 31 12.97 7.06 4.32
C THR A 31 14.09 6.28 3.62
N THR A 32 14.88 5.54 4.36
CA THR A 32 15.93 4.70 3.77
C THR A 32 15.32 3.49 3.05
N GLN A 33 16.05 2.88 2.12
CA GLN A 33 15.58 1.66 1.43
C GLN A 33 15.31 0.49 2.39
N VAL A 34 16.08 0.38 3.48
CA VAL A 34 15.86 -0.64 4.51
C VAL A 34 14.55 -0.40 5.25
N GLU A 35 14.28 0.85 5.65
CA GLU A 35 13.02 1.23 6.29
C GLU A 35 11.83 1.06 5.34
N SER A 36 11.93 1.50 4.08
CA SER A 36 10.88 1.33 3.08
C SER A 36 10.55 -0.15 2.85
N THR A 37 11.57 -1.02 2.78
CA THR A 37 11.38 -2.46 2.65
C THR A 37 10.70 -3.06 3.89
N ALA A 38 11.07 -2.62 5.10
CA ALA A 38 10.43 -3.08 6.33
C ALA A 38 8.96 -2.67 6.40
N ILE A 39 8.64 -1.43 5.98
CA ILE A 39 7.27 -0.91 5.89
C ILE A 39 6.44 -1.71 4.88
N ALA A 40 6.97 -1.93 3.66
CA ALA A 40 6.31 -2.72 2.62
C ALA A 40 6.07 -4.18 3.08
N ARG A 41 7.06 -4.80 3.73
CA ARG A 41 6.93 -6.15 4.26
C ARG A 41 5.81 -6.27 5.29
N ALA A 42 5.64 -5.28 6.16
CA ALA A 42 4.62 -5.27 7.20
C ALA A 42 3.19 -5.30 6.64
N TRP A 43 2.97 -4.84 5.40
CA TRP A 43 1.68 -4.90 4.70
C TRP A 43 1.10 -6.32 4.64
N HIS A 44 1.91 -7.33 4.33
CA HIS A 44 1.47 -8.72 4.33
C HIS A 44 1.84 -9.47 5.61
N ASP A 45 3.07 -9.28 6.13
CA ASP A 45 3.55 -10.09 7.26
C ASP A 45 2.79 -9.78 8.54
N ASP A 46 2.69 -8.49 8.90
CA ASP A 46 1.96 -8.11 10.12
C ASP A 46 0.44 -8.13 9.92
N VAL A 47 -0.05 -7.50 8.84
CA VAL A 47 -1.50 -7.34 8.65
C VAL A 47 -2.19 -8.65 8.26
N ILE A 48 -1.62 -9.38 7.28
CA ILE A 48 -2.23 -10.60 6.75
C ILE A 48 -1.79 -11.84 7.55
N ASN A 49 -0.48 -12.14 7.57
CA ASN A 49 0.01 -13.38 8.16
C ASN A 49 -0.21 -13.43 9.67
N ARG A 50 0.03 -12.31 10.38
CA ARG A 50 -0.18 -12.19 11.83
C ARG A 50 -1.57 -11.73 12.23
N ARG A 51 -2.46 -11.47 11.26
CA ARG A 51 -3.85 -11.02 11.51
C ARG A 51 -3.93 -9.74 12.35
N ASN A 52 -3.02 -8.80 12.13
CA ASN A 52 -2.96 -7.55 12.89
C ASN A 52 -3.31 -6.32 12.00
N PRO A 53 -4.61 -6.06 11.71
CA PRO A 53 -5.01 -4.94 10.87
C PRO A 53 -4.72 -3.56 11.49
N THR A 54 -4.52 -3.47 12.82
CA THR A 54 -4.19 -2.21 13.48
C THR A 54 -2.81 -1.69 13.06
N LYS A 55 -1.94 -2.58 12.55
CA LYS A 55 -0.63 -2.21 12.02
C LYS A 55 -0.70 -1.27 10.82
N LEU A 56 -1.82 -1.27 10.08
CA LEU A 56 -2.01 -0.37 8.95
C LEU A 56 -1.86 1.10 9.33
N SER A 57 -2.38 1.53 10.48
CA SER A 57 -2.25 2.92 10.94
C SER A 57 -0.80 3.38 11.13
N ASP A 58 0.13 2.43 11.35
CA ASP A 58 1.55 2.74 11.51
C ASP A 58 2.29 2.79 10.19
N ILE A 59 1.85 2.02 9.18
CA ILE A 59 2.60 1.82 7.92
C ILE A 59 2.01 2.56 6.72
N VAL A 60 0.76 3.03 6.79
CA VAL A 60 0.15 3.77 5.67
C VAL A 60 -0.03 5.25 6.00
N GLY A 61 -0.05 6.09 4.97
CA GLY A 61 -0.41 7.50 5.08
C GLY A 61 -1.90 7.68 5.41
N PRO A 62 -2.32 8.92 5.73
CA PRO A 62 -3.72 9.22 5.97
C PRO A 62 -4.60 8.94 4.75
N GLU A 63 -4.02 9.07 3.56
CA GLU A 63 -4.59 8.70 2.28
C GLU A 63 -3.59 7.87 1.49
N VAL A 64 -4.06 6.78 0.89
CA VAL A 64 -3.30 5.88 0.04
C VAL A 64 -4.03 5.75 -1.29
N VAL A 65 -3.32 5.99 -2.39
CA VAL A 65 -3.85 5.70 -3.73
C VAL A 65 -3.63 4.21 -4.02
N HIS A 66 -4.70 3.44 -4.07
CA HIS A 66 -4.67 2.00 -4.34
C HIS A 66 -5.10 1.72 -5.78
N HIS A 67 -4.20 1.13 -6.56
CA HIS A 67 -4.43 0.66 -7.93
C HIS A 67 -4.57 -0.86 -7.91
N ALA A 68 -5.79 -1.35 -7.97
CA ALA A 68 -6.07 -2.78 -8.08
C ALA A 68 -6.03 -3.22 -9.54
N ALA A 69 -5.63 -4.46 -9.80
CA ALA A 69 -5.63 -5.07 -11.13
C ALA A 69 -7.01 -4.93 -11.82
N GLY A 70 -7.01 -4.35 -13.01
CA GLY A 70 -8.23 -4.16 -13.81
C GLY A 70 -9.24 -3.13 -13.26
N GLY A 71 -8.91 -2.41 -12.18
CA GLY A 71 -9.77 -1.42 -11.54
C GLY A 71 -9.32 0.02 -11.74
N TYR A 72 -10.19 0.97 -11.37
CA TYR A 72 -9.81 2.37 -11.24
C TYR A 72 -9.10 2.61 -9.90
N PRO A 73 -8.14 3.57 -9.84
CA PRO A 73 -7.52 3.96 -8.59
C PRO A 73 -8.57 4.39 -7.55
N LYS A 74 -8.36 3.99 -6.30
CA LYS A 74 -9.18 4.40 -5.15
C LYS A 74 -8.31 5.07 -4.11
N ILE A 75 -8.79 6.15 -3.52
CA ILE A 75 -8.18 6.74 -2.34
C ILE A 75 -8.75 6.02 -1.12
N MET A 76 -7.89 5.48 -0.28
CA MET A 76 -8.24 4.70 0.90
C MET A 76 -7.42 5.17 2.11
N ASN A 77 -7.99 5.06 3.28
CA ASN A 77 -7.28 5.18 4.55
C ASN A 77 -7.01 3.80 5.16
N ALA A 78 -6.36 3.74 6.32
CA ALA A 78 -6.05 2.49 7.01
C ALA A 78 -7.29 1.62 7.26
N GLU A 79 -8.42 2.22 7.64
CA GLU A 79 -9.68 1.53 7.92
C GLU A 79 -10.27 0.91 6.65
N GLY A 80 -10.29 1.65 5.54
CA GLY A 80 -10.76 1.15 4.25
C GLY A 80 -9.91 -0.01 3.73
N ILE A 81 -8.58 0.07 3.90
CA ILE A 81 -7.66 -1.00 3.55
C ILE A 81 -7.89 -2.22 4.46
N ALA A 82 -8.08 -2.02 5.78
CA ALA A 82 -8.37 -3.08 6.73
C ALA A 82 -9.68 -3.81 6.37
N ALA A 83 -10.72 -3.09 5.98
CA ALA A 83 -11.99 -3.68 5.55
C ALA A 83 -11.80 -4.53 4.29
N MET A 84 -11.13 -4.01 3.26
CA MET A 84 -10.82 -4.75 2.03
C MET A 84 -10.02 -6.03 2.30
N MET A 85 -9.00 -5.97 3.16
CA MET A 85 -8.22 -7.15 3.57
C MET A 85 -9.06 -8.12 4.40
N GLY A 86 -9.94 -7.61 5.26
CA GLY A 86 -10.84 -8.39 6.09
C GLY A 86 -11.80 -9.23 5.26
N ASP A 87 -12.39 -8.68 4.21
CA ASP A 87 -13.24 -9.41 3.27
C ASP A 87 -12.48 -10.57 2.61
N PHE A 88 -11.23 -10.32 2.24
CA PHE A 88 -10.38 -11.35 1.63
C PHE A 88 -9.98 -12.44 2.64
N LEU A 89 -9.68 -12.06 3.88
CA LEU A 89 -9.40 -13.00 4.96
C LEU A 89 -10.66 -13.81 5.37
N ALA A 90 -11.84 -13.24 5.24
CA ALA A 90 -13.08 -13.99 5.41
C ALA A 90 -13.28 -15.06 4.34
N ALA A 91 -12.87 -14.76 3.08
CA ALA A 91 -12.88 -15.73 1.99
C ALA A 91 -11.83 -16.83 2.17
N PHE A 92 -10.65 -16.48 2.71
CA PHE A 92 -9.52 -17.39 2.94
C PHE A 92 -9.00 -17.25 4.38
N PRO A 93 -9.63 -17.89 5.37
CA PRO A 93 -9.27 -17.71 6.79
C PRO A 93 -7.86 -18.19 7.14
N ASP A 94 -7.35 -19.16 6.40
CA ASP A 94 -6.00 -19.72 6.51
C ASP A 94 -4.99 -19.10 5.53
N LEU A 95 -5.32 -17.95 4.92
CA LEU A 95 -4.44 -17.26 3.97
C LEU A 95 -3.04 -17.08 4.53
N LEU A 96 -2.05 -17.52 3.76
CA LEU A 96 -0.63 -17.34 4.03
C LEU A 96 0.05 -16.70 2.83
N ILE A 97 0.83 -15.67 3.09
CA ILE A 97 1.68 -14.99 2.10
C ILE A 97 3.14 -15.36 2.36
N THR A 98 3.80 -15.87 1.33
CA THR A 98 5.25 -16.13 1.33
C THR A 98 5.92 -15.14 0.39
N PHE A 99 6.94 -14.46 0.89
CA PHE A 99 7.69 -13.49 0.09
C PHE A 99 8.71 -14.18 -0.79
N ASP A 100 8.65 -13.89 -2.08
CA ASP A 100 9.61 -14.43 -3.05
C ASP A 100 10.78 -13.46 -3.25
N GLN A 101 10.49 -12.15 -3.37
CA GLN A 101 11.50 -11.13 -3.68
C GLN A 101 11.06 -9.74 -3.25
N PHE A 102 12.05 -8.93 -2.81
CA PHE A 102 11.92 -7.48 -2.63
C PHE A 102 12.99 -6.75 -3.45
N ILE A 103 12.59 -5.67 -4.10
CA ILE A 103 13.49 -4.75 -4.80
C ILE A 103 13.12 -3.34 -4.33
N ALA A 104 14.07 -2.64 -3.70
CA ALA A 104 13.86 -1.26 -3.28
C ALA A 104 14.76 -0.33 -4.07
N LYS A 105 14.20 0.78 -4.58
CA LYS A 105 14.92 1.83 -5.25
C LYS A 105 14.19 3.16 -5.06
N ASP A 106 14.94 4.17 -4.62
CA ASP A 106 14.40 5.50 -4.33
C ASP A 106 13.23 5.39 -3.33
N ASP A 107 12.05 5.91 -3.64
CA ASP A 107 10.84 5.82 -2.82
C ASP A 107 9.94 4.60 -3.15
N PHE A 108 10.41 3.70 -4.02
CA PHE A 108 9.65 2.52 -4.43
C PHE A 108 10.18 1.22 -3.84
N VAL A 109 9.25 0.34 -3.47
CA VAL A 109 9.53 -1.05 -3.10
C VAL A 109 8.63 -1.96 -3.93
N VAL A 110 9.24 -2.88 -4.66
CA VAL A 110 8.55 -3.96 -5.36
C VAL A 110 8.60 -5.21 -4.50
N GLU A 111 7.47 -5.82 -4.27
CA GLU A 111 7.31 -7.09 -3.58
C GLU A 111 6.69 -8.10 -4.54
N ARG A 112 7.35 -9.23 -4.75
CA ARG A 112 6.76 -10.42 -5.36
C ARG A 112 6.46 -11.45 -4.28
N TYR A 113 5.28 -12.05 -4.33
CA TYR A 113 4.83 -13.00 -3.32
C TYR A 113 4.07 -14.18 -3.93
N THR A 114 4.03 -15.27 -3.17
CA THR A 114 3.14 -16.41 -3.38
C THR A 114 2.15 -16.47 -2.22
N ALA A 115 0.87 -16.59 -2.54
CA ALA A 115 -0.22 -16.71 -1.58
C ALA A 115 -0.86 -18.09 -1.69
N SER A 116 -1.31 -18.66 -0.58
CA SER A 116 -2.10 -19.88 -0.53
C SER A 116 -3.18 -19.79 0.53
N GLY A 117 -4.33 -20.44 0.28
CA GLY A 117 -5.43 -20.46 1.22
C GLY A 117 -6.58 -21.34 0.75
N THR A 118 -7.43 -21.75 1.71
CA THR A 118 -8.64 -22.55 1.49
C THR A 118 -9.85 -21.64 1.40
N HIS A 119 -10.60 -21.73 0.32
CA HIS A 119 -11.77 -20.89 0.04
C HIS A 119 -12.98 -21.33 0.88
N GLN A 120 -13.21 -20.67 2.01
CA GLN A 120 -14.24 -20.99 3.00
C GLN A 120 -15.30 -19.90 3.17
N GLY A 121 -15.13 -18.72 2.59
CA GLY A 121 -16.09 -17.62 2.58
C GLY A 121 -16.39 -17.12 1.17
N PRO A 122 -17.38 -16.22 0.99
CA PRO A 122 -17.70 -15.66 -0.31
C PRO A 122 -16.51 -14.88 -0.91
N LEU A 123 -16.30 -15.03 -2.23
CA LEU A 123 -15.29 -14.28 -2.99
C LEU A 123 -15.94 -13.67 -4.24
N GLY A 124 -16.45 -12.45 -4.13
CA GLY A 124 -17.29 -11.84 -5.15
C GLY A 124 -18.55 -12.68 -5.40
N ASP A 125 -18.72 -13.15 -6.63
CA ASP A 125 -19.84 -14.02 -7.06
C ASP A 125 -19.64 -15.51 -6.69
N LEU A 126 -18.43 -15.91 -6.30
CA LEU A 126 -18.09 -17.29 -6.00
C LEU A 126 -18.43 -17.65 -4.57
N GLN A 127 -19.33 -18.64 -4.40
CA GLN A 127 -19.64 -19.23 -3.10
C GLN A 127 -18.49 -20.14 -2.62
N PRO A 128 -18.35 -20.36 -1.31
CA PRO A 128 -17.30 -21.20 -0.73
C PRO A 128 -17.19 -22.56 -1.41
N THR A 129 -16.00 -22.90 -1.88
CA THR A 129 -15.74 -24.17 -2.58
C THR A 129 -15.03 -25.21 -1.71
N ASN A 130 -14.50 -24.80 -0.55
CA ASN A 130 -13.64 -25.58 0.34
C ASN A 130 -12.37 -26.13 -0.37
N ARG A 131 -11.96 -25.47 -1.44
CA ARG A 131 -10.76 -25.83 -2.21
C ARG A 131 -9.61 -24.94 -1.82
N THR A 132 -8.42 -25.50 -1.80
CA THR A 132 -7.18 -24.74 -1.65
C THR A 132 -6.73 -24.23 -3.00
N ALA A 133 -6.26 -23.00 -3.05
CA ALA A 133 -5.63 -22.40 -4.22
C ALA A 133 -4.29 -21.79 -3.83
N THR A 134 -3.36 -21.77 -4.80
CA THR A 134 -2.08 -21.07 -4.70
C THR A 134 -1.94 -20.14 -5.89
N TRP A 135 -1.57 -18.89 -5.64
CA TRP A 135 -1.42 -17.87 -6.70
C TRP A 135 -0.28 -16.94 -6.38
N THR A 136 0.17 -16.19 -7.37
CA THR A 136 1.22 -15.18 -7.20
C THR A 136 0.66 -13.78 -7.31
N GLY A 137 1.39 -12.81 -6.79
CA GLY A 137 1.12 -11.40 -6.99
C GLY A 137 2.38 -10.56 -6.89
N ILE A 138 2.24 -9.33 -7.36
CA ILE A 138 3.26 -8.29 -7.26
C ILE A 138 2.59 -7.03 -6.73
N ASN A 139 3.17 -6.46 -5.70
CA ASN A 139 2.85 -5.11 -5.26
C ASN A 139 4.03 -4.18 -5.56
N ILE A 140 3.72 -2.96 -5.95
CA ILE A 140 4.65 -1.85 -5.98
C ILE A 140 4.14 -0.85 -4.95
N PHE A 141 4.95 -0.53 -3.96
CA PHE A 141 4.65 0.47 -2.94
C PHE A 141 5.46 1.73 -3.20
N ARG A 142 4.83 2.89 -3.09
CA ARG A 142 5.53 4.15 -2.94
C ARG A 142 5.49 4.57 -1.47
N VAL A 143 6.68 4.77 -0.90
CA VAL A 143 6.85 5.12 0.50
C VAL A 143 7.34 6.56 0.60
N ALA A 144 6.60 7.39 1.30
CA ALA A 144 6.98 8.77 1.58
C ALA A 144 6.76 9.07 3.06
N CYS A 145 7.68 9.79 3.68
CA CYS A 145 7.60 10.15 5.10
C CYS A 145 7.44 8.92 6.03
N GLY A 146 8.09 7.80 5.72
CA GLY A 146 7.99 6.57 6.50
C GLY A 146 6.64 5.88 6.41
N ARG A 147 5.82 6.13 5.36
CA ARG A 147 4.49 5.54 5.19
C ARG A 147 4.22 5.21 3.74
N ILE A 148 3.45 4.16 3.49
CA ILE A 148 2.92 3.83 2.16
C ILE A 148 1.89 4.89 1.80
N VAL A 149 2.09 5.57 0.67
CA VAL A 149 1.17 6.60 0.16
C VAL A 149 0.51 6.17 -1.15
N GLU A 150 1.05 5.14 -1.79
CA GLU A 150 0.50 4.60 -3.04
C GLU A 150 0.88 3.14 -3.19
N VAL A 151 -0.01 2.32 -3.75
CA VAL A 151 0.23 0.91 -4.00
C VAL A 151 -0.42 0.47 -5.31
N TRP A 152 0.32 -0.25 -6.12
CA TRP A 152 -0.16 -1.01 -7.29
C TRP A 152 -0.15 -2.48 -6.93
N SER A 153 -1.29 -3.15 -7.15
CA SER A 153 -1.44 -4.57 -6.82
C SER A 153 -1.85 -5.34 -8.06
N GLU A 154 -0.97 -6.21 -8.52
CA GLU A 154 -1.27 -7.18 -9.57
C GLU A 154 -1.30 -8.58 -8.97
N VAL A 155 -2.34 -9.34 -9.30
CA VAL A 155 -2.57 -10.67 -8.74
C VAL A 155 -3.09 -11.63 -9.80
N ASP A 156 -2.61 -12.87 -9.80
CA ASP A 156 -3.16 -13.94 -10.65
C ASP A 156 -4.55 -14.38 -10.16
N ALA A 157 -5.52 -13.49 -10.30
CA ALA A 157 -6.90 -13.74 -9.91
C ALA A 157 -7.56 -14.84 -10.75
N GLU A 158 -7.24 -14.93 -12.04
CA GLU A 158 -7.78 -15.94 -12.94
C GLU A 158 -7.20 -17.34 -12.62
N GLY A 159 -5.91 -17.45 -12.42
CA GLY A 159 -5.27 -18.71 -12.00
C GLY A 159 -5.83 -19.22 -10.67
N ARG A 160 -6.04 -18.30 -9.69
CA ARG A 160 -6.72 -18.62 -8.45
C ARG A 160 -8.16 -19.10 -8.69
N ARG A 161 -8.96 -18.37 -9.49
CA ARG A 161 -10.35 -18.73 -9.80
C ARG A 161 -10.44 -20.11 -10.44
N ARG A 162 -9.59 -20.41 -11.41
CA ARG A 162 -9.55 -21.74 -12.08
C ARG A 162 -9.33 -22.88 -11.09
N GLN A 163 -8.41 -22.74 -10.14
CA GLN A 163 -8.15 -23.75 -9.13
C GLN A 163 -9.37 -23.98 -8.22
N LEU A 164 -10.17 -22.93 -7.98
CA LEU A 164 -11.37 -23.02 -7.13
C LEU A 164 -12.57 -23.66 -7.83
N ILE A 165 -12.73 -23.51 -9.16
CA ILE A 165 -13.93 -23.93 -9.89
C ILE A 165 -13.74 -25.18 -10.76
N LEU A 166 -12.54 -25.37 -11.34
CA LEU A 166 -12.31 -26.49 -12.24
C LEU A 166 -12.16 -27.80 -11.49
N PRO A 167 -12.65 -28.95 -12.03
CA PRO A 167 -12.35 -30.25 -11.48
C PRO A 167 -10.83 -30.45 -11.36
N LEU A 168 -10.37 -31.09 -10.29
CA LEU A 168 -9.00 -31.53 -10.21
C LEU A 168 -8.77 -32.53 -11.36
N THR A 169 -8.06 -32.11 -12.41
CA THR A 169 -7.59 -33.05 -13.43
C THR A 169 -6.52 -33.89 -12.74
N THR A 170 -6.86 -35.15 -12.46
CA THR A 170 -5.84 -36.12 -12.07
C THR A 170 -4.81 -36.17 -13.20
N PRO A 171 -3.50 -35.95 -12.91
CA PRO A 171 -2.49 -36.16 -13.94
C PRO A 171 -2.68 -37.57 -14.47
N GLY A 172 -2.96 -37.68 -15.78
CA GLY A 172 -3.07 -39.00 -16.43
C GLY A 172 -1.82 -39.84 -16.11
N ARG A 173 -2.06 -41.06 -15.66
CA ARG A 173 -1.03 -42.08 -15.55
C ARG A 173 -0.42 -42.39 -16.90
#